data_04278ff83b2f28fe073e606cfe252863
#
_entry.id   04278ff83b2f28fe073e606cfe252863
#
_cell.length_a   1.000
_cell.length_b   1.000
_cell.length_c   1.000
_cell.angle_alpha   90.00
_cell.angle_beta   90.00
_cell.angle_gamma   90.00
#
_symmetry.space_group_name_H-M   'P 1'
#
loop_
_entity.id
_entity.type
_entity.pdbx_description
1 polymer ?
#
loop_
_entity_poly.entity_id
_entity_poly.type
_entity_poly.pdbx_seq_one_letter_code
_entity_poly.pdbx_strand_id
1 'polypeptide(L)'
;MGTKQEDANLILRLYEIRREGTMRRARAWFTTDFNPEKTEDILAALVGEHSADFRMVASYWDMAAAMVNHGAIDEEMFNDINTEHVAVYAVMQPFLADLRALPGAPPYLYLAHLEKLVQRMPDITERVAAMRNYMKRRREARAKASVEARHTDAS
;
A
#
# COMPACT_ATOMS: atom_id res chain seq x y z
N MET A 1 24.14 -11.50 6.92
CA MET A 1 23.20 -10.68 7.66
C MET A 1 23.87 -9.37 8.00
N GLY A 2 23.19 -8.27 7.74
CA GLY A 2 23.63 -6.94 8.11
C GLY A 2 23.58 -6.70 9.63
N THR A 3 24.20 -5.62 10.08
CA THR A 3 24.04 -5.13 11.45
C THR A 3 22.70 -4.39 11.59
N LYS A 4 22.19 -4.23 12.81
CA LYS A 4 20.97 -3.45 13.06
C LYS A 4 21.08 -2.01 12.58
N GLN A 5 22.28 -1.43 12.57
CA GLN A 5 22.53 -0.10 12.00
C GLN A 5 22.40 -0.08 10.48
N GLU A 6 22.88 -1.11 9.80
CA GLU A 6 22.71 -1.23 8.35
C GLU A 6 21.25 -1.39 7.98
N ASP A 7 20.51 -2.22 8.72
CA ASP A 7 19.07 -2.41 8.54
C ASP A 7 18.30 -1.10 8.77
N ALA A 8 18.60 -0.37 9.83
CA ALA A 8 18.03 0.94 10.11
C ALA A 8 18.33 1.96 9.00
N ASN A 9 19.53 1.95 8.44
CA ASN A 9 19.91 2.81 7.33
C ASN A 9 19.09 2.49 6.06
N LEU A 10 18.85 1.21 5.76
CA LEU A 10 18.00 0.82 4.64
C LEU A 10 16.55 1.28 4.85
N ILE A 11 16.01 1.16 6.06
CA ILE A 11 14.67 1.65 6.39
C ILE A 11 14.59 3.18 6.24
N LEU A 12 15.61 3.91 6.70
CA LEU A 12 15.65 5.38 6.52
C LEU A 12 15.71 5.76 5.04
N ARG A 13 16.43 5.01 4.21
CA ARG A 13 16.43 5.21 2.75
C ARG A 13 15.05 4.97 2.13
N LEU A 14 14.36 3.92 2.54
CA LEU A 14 12.98 3.68 2.13
C LEU A 14 12.06 4.82 2.57
N TYR A 15 12.25 5.35 3.77
CA TYR A 15 11.49 6.49 4.27
C TYR A 15 11.75 7.77 3.46
N GLU A 16 12.99 8.05 3.10
CA GLU A 16 13.35 9.18 2.23
C GLU A 16 12.64 9.11 0.87
N ILE A 17 12.62 7.93 0.25
CA ILE A 17 11.92 7.70 -1.04
C ILE A 17 10.42 7.99 -0.90
N ARG A 18 9.80 7.57 0.20
CA ARG A 18 8.38 7.86 0.46
C ARG A 18 8.06 9.35 0.59
N ARG A 19 9.02 10.14 1.01
CA ARG A 19 8.86 11.59 1.20
C ARG A 19 9.03 12.40 -0.08
N GLU A 20 9.57 11.81 -1.11
CA GLU A 20 9.69 12.45 -2.41
C GLU A 20 8.30 12.86 -2.93
N GLY A 21 8.20 14.05 -3.55
CA GLY A 21 6.92 14.68 -3.88
C GLY A 21 6.00 13.84 -4.76
N THR A 22 6.54 13.19 -5.78
CA THR A 22 5.79 12.31 -6.69
C THR A 22 5.29 11.07 -5.96
N MET A 23 6.14 10.46 -5.12
CA MET A 23 5.76 9.30 -4.32
C MET A 23 4.71 9.65 -3.25
N ARG A 24 4.80 10.82 -2.64
CA ARG A 24 3.79 11.30 -1.68
C ARG A 24 2.41 11.45 -2.33
N ARG A 25 2.34 11.99 -3.55
CA ARG A 25 1.07 12.11 -4.29
C ARG A 25 0.50 10.74 -4.66
N ALA A 26 1.35 9.84 -5.16
CA ALA A 26 0.96 8.47 -5.49
C ALA A 26 0.39 7.73 -4.28
N ARG A 27 1.06 7.82 -3.14
CA ARG A 27 0.60 7.21 -1.88
C ARG A 27 -0.68 7.83 -1.36
N ALA A 28 -0.82 9.16 -1.44
CA ALA A 28 -2.04 9.84 -1.04
C ALA A 28 -3.23 9.37 -1.88
N TRP A 29 -3.08 9.30 -3.18
CA TRP A 29 -4.10 8.75 -4.07
C TRP A 29 -4.45 7.30 -3.71
N PHE A 30 -3.46 6.43 -3.60
CA PHE A 30 -3.66 5.00 -3.33
C PHE A 30 -4.40 4.74 -2.02
N THR A 31 -4.03 5.46 -0.97
CA THR A 31 -4.57 5.22 0.39
C THR A 31 -5.88 5.97 0.67
N THR A 32 -6.23 6.97 -0.12
CA THR A 32 -7.40 7.81 0.14
C THR A 32 -8.47 7.78 -0.95
N ASP A 33 -8.06 7.79 -2.21
CA ASP A 33 -8.99 7.92 -3.34
C ASP A 33 -9.24 6.59 -4.06
N PHE A 34 -8.22 5.73 -4.13
CA PHE A 34 -8.31 4.41 -4.75
C PHE A 34 -9.08 3.44 -3.85
N ASN A 35 -10.26 3.04 -4.28
CA ASN A 35 -11.13 2.14 -3.55
C ASN A 35 -11.76 1.10 -4.51
N PRO A 36 -10.98 0.11 -4.97
CA PRO A 36 -11.48 -0.88 -5.92
C PRO A 36 -12.53 -1.78 -5.28
N GLU A 37 -13.61 -2.05 -5.99
CA GLU A 37 -14.67 -2.97 -5.59
C GLU A 37 -14.62 -4.29 -6.36
N LYS A 38 -13.95 -4.30 -7.52
CA LYS A 38 -13.80 -5.45 -8.41
C LYS A 38 -12.47 -5.40 -9.13
N THR A 39 -12.06 -6.54 -9.69
CA THR A 39 -10.78 -6.69 -10.39
C THR A 39 -10.63 -5.70 -11.56
N GLU A 40 -11.73 -5.41 -12.27
CA GLU A 40 -11.74 -4.46 -13.37
C GLU A 40 -11.34 -3.03 -12.95
N ASP A 41 -11.61 -2.64 -11.70
CA ASP A 41 -11.20 -1.33 -11.19
C ASP A 41 -9.68 -1.23 -11.09
N ILE A 42 -9.01 -2.31 -10.74
CA ILE A 42 -7.55 -2.39 -10.72
C ILE A 42 -6.99 -2.36 -12.16
N LEU A 43 -7.60 -3.10 -13.07
CA LEU A 43 -7.20 -3.09 -14.48
C LEU A 43 -7.39 -1.70 -15.11
N ALA A 44 -8.47 -1.01 -14.76
CA ALA A 44 -8.70 0.36 -15.19
C ALA A 44 -7.65 1.34 -14.62
N ALA A 45 -7.26 1.17 -13.36
CA ALA A 45 -6.20 1.97 -12.76
C ALA A 45 -4.84 1.77 -13.47
N LEU A 46 -4.54 0.56 -13.93
CA LEU A 46 -3.30 0.25 -14.63
C LEU A 46 -3.12 0.96 -15.97
N VAL A 47 -4.20 1.32 -16.64
CA VAL A 47 -4.18 1.98 -17.96
C VAL A 47 -4.68 3.42 -17.92
N GLY A 48 -5.22 3.87 -16.80
CA GLY A 48 -5.80 5.20 -16.60
C GLY A 48 -4.77 6.26 -16.21
N GLU A 49 -5.26 7.43 -15.83
CA GLU A 49 -4.44 8.58 -15.43
C GLU A 49 -3.57 8.31 -14.18
N HIS A 50 -4.00 7.39 -13.32
CA HIS A 50 -3.28 6.98 -12.12
C HIS A 50 -2.40 5.74 -12.31
N SER A 51 -2.11 5.35 -13.56
CA SER A 51 -1.27 4.18 -13.85
C SER A 51 0.11 4.26 -13.20
N ALA A 52 0.75 5.42 -13.28
CA ALA A 52 2.06 5.64 -12.65
C ALA A 52 1.97 5.58 -11.13
N ASP A 53 0.93 6.19 -10.55
CA ASP A 53 0.71 6.20 -9.10
C ASP A 53 0.50 4.78 -8.56
N PHE A 54 -0.36 4.00 -9.21
CA PHE A 54 -0.62 2.61 -8.84
C PHE A 54 0.65 1.75 -8.88
N ARG A 55 1.37 1.78 -10.00
CA ARG A 55 2.59 0.99 -10.18
C ARG A 55 3.67 1.39 -9.19
N MET A 56 3.80 2.68 -8.91
CA MET A 56 4.79 3.20 -7.98
C MET A 56 4.54 2.68 -6.56
N VAL A 57 3.32 2.76 -6.07
CA VAL A 57 2.98 2.30 -4.71
C VAL A 57 3.09 0.78 -4.59
N ALA A 58 2.49 0.03 -5.52
CA ALA A 58 2.50 -1.43 -5.50
C ALA A 58 3.94 -1.97 -5.59
N SER A 59 4.73 -1.51 -6.54
CA SER A 59 6.11 -1.97 -6.71
C SER A 59 7.03 -1.56 -5.55
N TYR A 60 6.82 -0.39 -4.97
CA TYR A 60 7.60 0.07 -3.82
C TYR A 60 7.46 -0.87 -2.61
N TRP A 61 6.22 -1.20 -2.23
CA TRP A 61 5.99 -2.04 -1.06
C TRP A 61 6.33 -3.50 -1.30
N ASP A 62 6.15 -4.00 -2.51
CA ASP A 62 6.58 -5.36 -2.86
C ASP A 62 8.11 -5.48 -2.86
N MET A 63 8.83 -4.45 -3.37
CA MET A 63 10.29 -4.36 -3.30
C MET A 63 10.79 -4.32 -1.85
N ALA A 64 10.20 -3.46 -1.02
CA ALA A 64 10.59 -3.36 0.39
C ALA A 64 10.38 -4.69 1.13
N ALA A 65 9.25 -5.35 0.87
CA ALA A 65 8.96 -6.67 1.41
C ALA A 65 9.95 -7.73 0.92
N ALA A 66 10.39 -7.66 -0.34
CA ALA A 66 11.42 -8.55 -0.86
C ALA A 66 12.74 -8.40 -0.10
N MET A 67 13.16 -7.17 0.22
CA MET A 67 14.36 -6.92 1.01
C MET A 67 14.27 -7.56 2.40
N VAL A 68 13.12 -7.48 3.05
CA VAL A 68 12.86 -8.15 4.34
C VAL A 68 12.89 -9.66 4.18
N ASN A 69 12.20 -10.20 3.17
CA ASN A 69 12.14 -11.64 2.91
C ASN A 69 13.51 -12.27 2.62
N HIS A 70 14.41 -11.50 2.03
CA HIS A 70 15.81 -11.92 1.77
C HIS A 70 16.77 -11.64 2.92
N GLY A 71 16.28 -11.12 4.04
CA GLY A 71 17.11 -10.86 5.22
C GLY A 71 18.00 -9.63 5.14
N ALA A 72 17.76 -8.74 4.16
CA ALA A 72 18.49 -7.47 4.06
C ALA A 72 17.99 -6.45 5.10
N ILE A 73 16.78 -6.62 5.60
CA ILE A 73 16.18 -5.77 6.65
C ILE A 73 15.56 -6.69 7.70
N ASP A 74 15.79 -6.38 8.97
CA ASP A 74 15.15 -7.05 10.10
C ASP A 74 13.63 -6.89 10.04
N GLU A 75 12.90 -8.00 10.07
CA GLU A 75 11.44 -8.02 9.90
C GLU A 75 10.70 -7.34 11.04
N GLU A 76 11.12 -7.57 12.28
CA GLU A 76 10.50 -6.96 13.45
C GLU A 76 10.65 -5.44 13.39
N MET A 77 11.86 -4.95 13.16
CA MET A 77 12.15 -3.52 13.00
C MET A 77 11.35 -2.90 11.86
N PHE A 78 11.26 -3.58 10.71
CA PHE A 78 10.49 -3.10 9.56
C PHE A 78 9.01 -2.96 9.89
N ASN A 79 8.42 -3.97 10.52
CA ASN A 79 6.99 -3.99 10.87
C ASN A 79 6.66 -2.99 12.00
N ASP A 80 7.58 -2.73 12.92
CA ASP A 80 7.41 -1.74 13.99
C ASP A 80 7.35 -0.30 13.45
N ILE A 81 8.10 -0.03 12.39
CA ILE A 81 8.22 1.31 11.81
C ILE A 81 7.14 1.58 10.75
N ASN A 82 6.71 0.56 10.02
CA ASN A 82 5.82 0.71 8.87
C ASN A 82 4.45 0.07 9.12
N THR A 83 3.39 0.77 8.67
CA THR A 83 2.01 0.25 8.68
C THR A 83 1.35 0.29 7.30
N GLU A 84 1.83 1.16 6.40
CA GLU A 84 1.21 1.37 5.09
C GLU A 84 1.26 0.13 4.19
N HIS A 85 2.28 -0.72 4.34
CA HIS A 85 2.37 -1.98 3.60
C HIS A 85 1.18 -2.91 3.91
N VAL A 86 0.68 -2.91 5.15
CA VAL A 86 -0.54 -3.64 5.51
C VAL A 86 -1.77 -3.01 4.85
N ALA A 87 -1.82 -1.67 4.75
CA ALA A 87 -2.91 -0.97 4.06
C ALA A 87 -2.94 -1.31 2.56
N VAL A 88 -1.79 -1.32 1.90
CA VAL A 88 -1.69 -1.71 0.48
C VAL A 88 -2.14 -3.16 0.28
N TYR A 89 -1.68 -4.06 1.12
CA TYR A 89 -2.13 -5.46 1.09
C TYR A 89 -3.64 -5.57 1.32
N ALA A 90 -4.19 -4.86 2.30
CA ALA A 90 -5.62 -4.88 2.60
C ALA A 90 -6.50 -4.43 1.41
N VAL A 91 -6.04 -3.45 0.64
CA VAL A 91 -6.72 -2.99 -0.58
C VAL A 91 -6.67 -4.07 -1.67
N MET A 92 -5.52 -4.70 -1.87
CA MET A 92 -5.27 -5.58 -3.00
C MET A 92 -5.67 -7.04 -2.77
N GLN A 93 -5.64 -7.50 -1.53
CA GLN A 93 -5.82 -8.92 -1.19
C GLN A 93 -7.06 -9.58 -1.78
N PRO A 94 -8.26 -8.95 -1.82
CA PRO A 94 -9.44 -9.58 -2.40
C PRO A 94 -9.33 -9.91 -3.88
N PHE A 95 -8.41 -9.25 -4.60
CA PHE A 95 -8.28 -9.33 -6.05
C PHE A 95 -7.04 -10.11 -6.52
N LEU A 96 -6.15 -10.49 -5.61
CA LEU A 96 -4.85 -11.08 -5.96
C LEU A 96 -5.00 -12.41 -6.72
N ALA A 97 -5.96 -13.24 -6.36
CA ALA A 97 -6.20 -14.51 -7.05
C ALA A 97 -6.58 -14.28 -8.53
N ASP A 98 -7.48 -13.35 -8.79
CA ASP A 98 -7.91 -13.01 -10.15
C ASP A 98 -6.77 -12.37 -10.95
N LEU A 99 -6.03 -11.45 -10.34
CA LEU A 99 -4.89 -10.79 -10.99
C LEU A 99 -3.79 -11.79 -11.37
N ARG A 100 -3.51 -12.74 -10.50
CA ARG A 100 -2.51 -13.81 -10.75
C ARG A 100 -2.93 -14.80 -11.84
N ALA A 101 -4.22 -14.93 -12.07
CA ALA A 101 -4.76 -15.78 -13.13
C ALA A 101 -4.66 -15.13 -14.53
N LEU A 102 -4.37 -13.82 -14.61
CA LEU A 102 -4.28 -13.10 -15.88
C LEU A 102 -2.99 -13.46 -16.63
N PRO A 103 -3.06 -13.86 -17.92
CA PRO A 103 -1.89 -14.13 -18.72
C PRO A 103 -1.02 -12.87 -18.92
N GLY A 104 0.29 -12.99 -18.69
CA GLY A 104 1.24 -11.90 -18.96
C GLY A 104 1.15 -10.72 -18.02
N ALA A 105 0.47 -10.85 -16.89
CA ALA A 105 0.44 -9.80 -15.87
C ALA A 105 1.85 -9.53 -15.31
N PRO A 106 2.24 -8.25 -15.12
CA PRO A 106 3.55 -7.93 -14.59
C PRO A 106 3.70 -8.35 -13.12
N PRO A 107 4.93 -8.77 -12.71
CA PRO A 107 5.15 -9.34 -11.36
C PRO A 107 4.71 -8.45 -10.20
N TYR A 108 4.78 -7.13 -10.32
CA TYR A 108 4.38 -6.20 -9.25
C TYR A 108 2.87 -6.25 -8.95
N LEU A 109 2.04 -6.74 -9.88
CA LEU A 109 0.61 -6.96 -9.63
C LEU A 109 0.35 -8.13 -8.69
N TYR A 110 1.26 -9.05 -8.62
CA TYR A 110 1.08 -10.24 -7.79
C TYR A 110 1.28 -9.96 -6.31
N LEU A 111 2.05 -8.93 -5.96
CA LEU A 111 2.44 -8.58 -4.59
C LEU A 111 2.89 -9.81 -3.77
N ALA A 112 3.62 -10.72 -4.42
CA ALA A 112 3.99 -12.00 -3.84
C ALA A 112 4.93 -11.83 -2.63
N HIS A 113 5.84 -10.87 -2.70
CA HIS A 113 6.74 -10.58 -1.59
C HIS A 113 6.01 -9.90 -0.43
N LEU A 114 5.13 -8.95 -0.74
CA LEU A 114 4.32 -8.27 0.25
C LEU A 114 3.39 -9.25 0.96
N GLU A 115 2.68 -10.11 0.23
CA GLU A 115 1.83 -11.15 0.81
C GLU A 115 2.63 -12.08 1.72
N LYS A 116 3.80 -12.57 1.24
CA LYS A 116 4.67 -13.43 2.02
C LYS A 116 5.12 -12.79 3.34
N LEU A 117 5.41 -11.50 3.34
CA LEU A 117 5.78 -10.75 4.54
C LEU A 117 4.61 -10.63 5.50
N VAL A 118 3.47 -10.10 5.03
CA VAL A 118 2.35 -9.79 5.91
C VAL A 118 1.67 -11.05 6.48
N GLN A 119 1.69 -12.16 5.75
CA GLN A 119 1.14 -13.43 6.24
C GLN A 119 1.92 -14.04 7.42
N ARG A 120 3.15 -13.60 7.66
CA ARG A 120 3.91 -13.99 8.86
C ARG A 120 3.58 -13.15 10.09
N MET A 121 2.89 -12.02 9.89
CA MET A 121 2.52 -11.15 11.01
C MET A 121 1.47 -11.85 11.89
N PRO A 122 1.62 -11.78 13.23
CA PRO A 122 0.59 -12.28 14.13
C PRO A 122 -0.72 -11.52 13.89
N ASP A 123 -1.83 -12.22 13.96
CA ASP A 123 -3.19 -11.66 13.85
C ASP A 123 -3.43 -10.88 12.53
N ILE A 124 -2.83 -11.34 11.43
CA ILE A 124 -2.93 -10.62 10.13
C ILE A 124 -4.38 -10.45 9.67
N THR A 125 -5.23 -11.43 9.90
CA THR A 125 -6.65 -11.36 9.51
C THR A 125 -7.36 -10.20 10.21
N GLU A 126 -7.16 -10.06 11.52
CA GLU A 126 -7.70 -8.98 12.34
C GLU A 126 -7.08 -7.63 11.97
N ARG A 127 -5.76 -7.59 11.71
CA ARG A 127 -5.06 -6.38 11.27
C ARG A 127 -5.57 -5.87 9.93
N VAL A 128 -5.80 -6.75 8.97
CA VAL A 128 -6.35 -6.40 7.66
C VAL A 128 -7.78 -5.88 7.80
N ALA A 129 -8.62 -6.54 8.59
CA ALA A 129 -9.99 -6.09 8.85
C ALA A 129 -10.01 -4.71 9.54
N ALA A 130 -9.17 -4.50 10.54
CA ALA A 130 -9.03 -3.22 11.23
C ALA A 130 -8.56 -2.11 10.29
N MET A 131 -7.60 -2.42 9.41
CA MET A 131 -7.09 -1.46 8.42
C MET A 131 -8.18 -1.07 7.40
N ARG A 132 -8.97 -2.02 6.90
CA ARG A 132 -10.11 -1.74 6.01
C ARG A 132 -11.13 -0.84 6.68
N ASN A 133 -11.47 -1.12 7.94
CA ASN A 133 -12.41 -0.28 8.70
C ASN A 133 -11.86 1.13 8.93
N TYR A 134 -10.59 1.26 9.25
CA TYR A 134 -9.92 2.56 9.40
C TYR A 134 -9.95 3.36 8.10
N MET A 135 -9.59 2.76 6.99
CA MET A 135 -9.60 3.41 5.67
C MET A 135 -11.00 3.84 5.24
N LYS A 136 -12.00 3.00 5.50
CA LYS A 136 -13.41 3.33 5.25
C LYS A 136 -13.85 4.55 6.05
N ARG A 137 -13.63 4.55 7.35
CA ARG A 137 -13.97 5.69 8.23
C ARG A 137 -13.25 6.98 7.81
N ARG A 138 -11.99 6.87 7.40
CA ARG A 138 -11.22 8.01 6.91
C ARG A 138 -11.81 8.59 5.63
N ARG A 139 -12.23 7.76 4.67
CA ARG A 139 -12.92 8.21 3.46
C ARG A 139 -14.26 8.90 3.77
N GLU A 140 -15.05 8.33 4.66
CA GLU A 140 -16.33 8.90 5.11
C GLU A 140 -16.14 10.27 5.79
N ALA A 141 -15.15 10.40 6.67
CA ALA A 141 -14.80 11.64 7.33
C ALA A 141 -14.36 12.74 6.34
N ARG A 142 -13.54 12.37 5.33
CA ARG A 142 -13.14 13.31 4.28
C ARG A 142 -14.31 13.78 3.42
N ALA A 143 -15.20 12.88 3.05
CA ALA A 143 -16.39 13.21 2.28
C ALA A 143 -17.29 14.20 3.04
N LYS A 144 -17.49 13.96 4.33
CA LYS A 144 -18.25 14.86 5.22
C LYS A 144 -17.60 16.25 5.33
N ALA A 145 -16.31 16.33 5.57
CA ALA A 145 -15.57 17.58 5.66
C ALA A 145 -15.63 18.39 4.35
N SER A 146 -15.58 17.72 3.20
CA SER A 146 -15.70 18.34 1.88
C SER A 146 -17.10 18.93 1.62
N VAL A 147 -18.15 18.32 2.15
CA VAL A 147 -19.53 18.85 2.05
C VAL A 147 -19.68 20.08 2.94
N GLU A 148 -19.18 20.04 4.18
CA GLU A 148 -19.22 21.16 5.12
C GLU A 148 -18.47 22.38 4.58
N ALA A 149 -17.27 22.19 4.00
CA ALA A 149 -16.49 23.27 3.41
C ALA A 149 -17.24 23.97 2.26
N ARG A 150 -17.89 23.22 1.37
CA ARG A 150 -18.68 23.79 0.27
C ARG A 150 -19.89 24.62 0.74
N HIS A 151 -20.49 24.26 1.88
CA HIS A 151 -21.61 25.03 2.46
C HIS A 151 -21.15 26.34 3.09
N THR A 152 -19.91 26.38 3.64
CA THR A 152 -19.33 27.58 4.25
C THR A 152 -18.91 28.60 3.19
N ASP A 153 -18.40 28.15 2.04
CA ASP A 153 -18.00 29.03 0.92
C ASP A 153 -19.19 29.61 0.13
N ALA A 154 -20.37 29.03 0.28
CA ALA A 154 -21.60 29.46 -0.40
C ALA A 154 -22.48 30.43 0.45
N SER A 155 -22.04 30.80 1.66
CA SER A 155 -22.70 31.72 2.58
C SER A 155 -21.96 33.05 2.69
#